data_f265bca28d02737c6c2926e1c3e0422b
#
_entry.id   f265bca28d02737c6c2926e1c3e0422b
#
_cell.length_a   1.000
_cell.length_b   1.000
_cell.length_c   1.000
_cell.angle_alpha   90.00
_cell.angle_beta   90.00
_cell.angle_gamma   90.00
#
_symmetry.space_group_name_H-M   'P 1'
#
loop_
_entity.id
_entity.type
_entity.pdbx_description
1 polymer ?
#
loop_
_entity_poly.entity_id
_entity_poly.type
_entity_poly.pdbx_seq_one_letter_code
_entity_poly.pdbx_strand_id
1 'polypeptide(L)'
;MPDNFYGGLDFGTSGARISIINLHKKLVYSNSVPYSYSFKNPNSWINSCENLLASLPIEVKINLNKLAISGTSGTLTASNLQGEPLGEAIPYDQACNEHKILLESLTSGEDHLRTPYSSLAKALKLIDKYGTNILLRHQSDWITG
;
A
#
# COMPACT_ATOMS: atom_id res chain seq x y z
N MET A 1 -3.49 33.59 10.35
CA MET A 1 -4.00 32.64 9.36
C MET A 1 -3.95 31.29 10.02
N PRO A 2 -4.96 30.43 9.89
CA PRO A 2 -4.85 29.08 10.44
C PRO A 2 -3.61 28.38 9.84
N ASP A 3 -2.85 27.70 10.69
CA ASP A 3 -1.69 26.93 10.24
C ASP A 3 -2.18 25.80 9.35
N ASN A 4 -1.74 25.78 8.08
CA ASN A 4 -2.03 24.67 7.17
C ASN A 4 -0.92 23.63 7.29
N PHE A 5 -1.30 22.39 7.56
CA PHE A 5 -0.38 21.27 7.63
C PHE A 5 -0.54 20.32 6.43
N TYR A 6 0.55 19.66 6.08
CA TYR A 6 0.63 18.68 5.00
C TYR A 6 1.31 17.45 5.54
N GLY A 7 0.72 16.29 5.28
CA GLY A 7 1.21 15.01 5.80
C GLY A 7 1.68 14.06 4.72
N GLY A 8 2.61 13.19 5.10
CA GLY A 8 2.98 12.01 4.35
C GLY A 8 2.91 10.76 5.23
N LEU A 9 2.22 9.73 4.76
CA LEU A 9 2.23 8.37 5.30
C LEU A 9 3.12 7.50 4.42
N ASP A 10 4.02 6.75 5.05
CA ASP A 10 4.91 5.80 4.37
C ASP A 10 4.76 4.42 4.98
N PHE A 11 4.33 3.45 4.16
CA PHE A 11 4.11 2.06 4.55
C PHE A 11 5.26 1.19 4.04
N GLY A 12 6.20 0.90 4.93
CA GLY A 12 7.33 0.01 4.65
C GLY A 12 7.00 -1.47 4.88
N THR A 13 8.03 -2.30 5.01
CA THR A 13 7.90 -3.75 5.24
C THR A 13 7.73 -4.14 6.70
N SER A 14 8.12 -3.29 7.65
CA SER A 14 8.10 -3.56 9.09
C SER A 14 7.09 -2.73 9.87
N GLY A 15 6.53 -1.69 9.26
CA GLY A 15 5.61 -0.76 9.90
C GLY A 15 5.33 0.45 9.02
N ALA A 16 4.62 1.41 9.59
CA ALA A 16 4.25 2.65 8.93
C ALA A 16 4.76 3.86 9.72
N ARG A 17 4.92 4.97 9.04
CA ARG A 17 5.30 6.26 9.63
C ARG A 17 4.49 7.39 9.06
N ILE A 18 4.30 8.43 9.87
CA ILE A 18 3.69 9.68 9.46
C ILE A 18 4.66 10.84 9.72
N SER A 19 4.70 11.79 8.79
CA SER A 19 5.42 13.04 8.94
C SER A 19 4.54 14.20 8.53
N ILE A 20 4.48 15.25 9.36
CA ILE A 20 3.67 16.43 9.11
C ILE A 20 4.58 17.65 9.02
N ILE A 21 4.39 18.44 7.99
CA ILE A 21 5.10 19.70 7.77
C ILE A 21 4.11 20.88 7.74
N ASN A 22 4.61 22.07 8.06
CA ASN A 22 3.88 23.31 7.87
C ASN A 22 4.15 23.92 6.47
N LEU A 23 3.52 25.07 6.18
CA LEU A 23 3.71 25.83 4.93
C LEU A 23 5.18 26.21 4.65
N HIS A 24 6.00 26.35 5.67
CA HIS A 24 7.41 26.65 5.56
C HIS A 24 8.28 25.40 5.38
N LYS A 25 7.65 24.23 5.10
CA LYS A 25 8.30 22.92 4.95
C LYS A 25 9.06 22.45 6.19
N LYS A 26 8.75 23.01 7.36
CA LYS A 26 9.34 22.60 8.63
C LYS A 26 8.55 21.40 9.18
N LEU A 27 9.27 20.36 9.60
CA LEU A 27 8.69 19.21 10.30
C LEU A 27 8.11 19.68 11.64
N VAL A 28 6.82 19.41 11.85
CA VAL A 28 6.10 19.77 13.08
C VAL A 28 5.68 18.56 13.90
N TYR A 29 5.53 17.41 13.26
CA TYR A 29 5.19 16.15 13.92
C TYR A 29 5.73 14.96 13.12
N SER A 30 6.14 13.91 13.82
CA SER A 30 6.51 12.63 13.23
C SER A 30 6.23 11.52 14.22
N ASN A 31 5.72 10.39 13.74
CA ASN A 31 5.51 9.17 14.51
C ASN A 31 5.67 7.94 13.64
N SER A 32 5.96 6.78 14.25
CA SER A 32 6.05 5.49 13.56
C SER A 32 5.47 4.40 14.43
N VAL A 33 4.86 3.41 13.79
CA VAL A 33 4.30 2.22 14.45
C VAL A 33 4.73 0.96 13.70
N PRO A 34 5.12 -0.09 14.41
CA PRO A 34 5.34 -1.40 13.80
C PRO A 34 3.99 -2.02 13.41
N TYR A 35 4.00 -2.96 12.48
CA TYR A 35 2.81 -3.74 12.19
C TYR A 35 2.43 -4.66 13.33
N SER A 36 1.13 -4.73 13.66
CA SER A 36 0.60 -5.62 14.68
C SER A 36 0.60 -7.10 14.25
N TYR A 37 0.57 -7.34 12.93
CA TYR A 37 0.60 -8.66 12.31
C TYR A 37 1.66 -8.68 11.20
N SER A 38 1.69 -9.76 10.41
CA SER A 38 2.55 -9.86 9.24
C SER A 38 2.35 -8.70 8.27
N PHE A 39 3.44 -8.25 7.64
CA PHE A 39 3.40 -7.32 6.49
C PHE A 39 2.46 -7.78 5.37
N LYS A 40 2.29 -9.11 5.19
CA LYS A 40 1.39 -9.68 4.18
C LYS A 40 -0.09 -9.52 4.51
N ASN A 41 -0.43 -9.20 5.75
CA ASN A 41 -1.82 -9.00 6.16
C ASN A 41 -2.25 -7.55 5.92
N PRO A 42 -3.18 -7.28 4.97
CA PRO A 42 -3.61 -5.91 4.69
C PRO A 42 -4.22 -5.18 5.90
N ASN A 43 -4.83 -5.92 6.85
CA ASN A 43 -5.36 -5.32 8.08
C ASN A 43 -4.26 -4.69 8.94
N SER A 44 -3.00 -5.16 8.84
CA SER A 44 -1.88 -4.49 9.50
C SER A 44 -1.66 -3.07 8.99
N TRP A 45 -1.90 -2.84 7.70
CA TRP A 45 -1.72 -1.53 7.08
C TRP A 45 -2.79 -0.55 7.56
N ILE A 46 -4.07 -0.97 7.53
CA ILE A 46 -5.19 -0.13 8.00
C ILE A 46 -5.04 0.18 9.48
N ASN A 47 -4.79 -0.81 10.33
CA ASN A 47 -4.59 -0.59 11.76
C ASN A 47 -3.45 0.40 12.04
N SER A 48 -2.34 0.30 11.29
CA SER A 48 -1.23 1.23 11.42
C SER A 48 -1.57 2.63 10.95
N CYS A 49 -2.35 2.76 9.86
CA CYS A 49 -2.87 4.03 9.37
C CYS A 49 -3.74 4.72 10.45
N GLU A 50 -4.72 4.00 10.98
CA GLU A 50 -5.63 4.49 12.01
C GLU A 50 -4.88 4.92 13.27
N ASN A 51 -3.93 4.11 13.74
CA ASN A 51 -3.10 4.42 14.90
C ASN A 51 -2.27 5.69 14.68
N LEU A 52 -1.66 5.85 13.51
CA LEU A 52 -0.88 7.04 13.18
C LEU A 52 -1.77 8.29 13.10
N LEU A 53 -2.92 8.21 12.46
CA LEU A 53 -3.88 9.31 12.39
C LEU A 53 -4.46 9.65 13.77
N ALA A 54 -4.73 8.64 14.59
CA ALA A 54 -5.21 8.85 15.97
C ALA A 54 -4.17 9.54 16.84
N SER A 55 -2.88 9.31 16.60
CA SER A 55 -1.78 9.90 17.39
C SER A 55 -1.49 11.37 17.08
N LEU A 56 -2.06 11.93 16.01
CA LEU A 56 -1.84 13.33 15.66
C LEU A 56 -2.38 14.27 16.75
N PRO A 57 -1.63 15.34 17.12
CA PRO A 57 -2.15 16.42 17.96
C PRO A 57 -3.43 17.03 17.37
N ILE A 58 -4.35 17.45 18.23
CA ILE A 58 -5.66 17.98 17.79
C ILE A 58 -5.51 19.18 16.85
N GLU A 59 -4.57 20.07 17.11
CA GLU A 59 -4.28 21.22 16.27
C GLU A 59 -3.82 20.85 14.87
N VAL A 60 -3.07 19.72 14.75
CA VAL A 60 -2.65 19.19 13.45
C VAL A 60 -3.85 18.59 12.74
N LYS A 61 -4.68 17.78 13.43
CA LYS A 61 -5.86 17.13 12.84
C LYS A 61 -6.81 18.13 12.20
N ILE A 62 -7.15 19.21 12.92
CA ILE A 62 -8.14 20.19 12.46
C ILE A 62 -7.61 21.08 11.33
N ASN A 63 -6.29 21.20 11.17
CA ASN A 63 -5.64 22.04 10.17
C ASN A 63 -4.88 21.21 9.10
N LEU A 64 -5.03 19.90 9.09
CA LEU A 64 -4.43 19.02 8.06
C LEU A 64 -5.15 19.22 6.73
N ASN A 65 -4.45 19.79 5.78
CA ASN A 65 -5.01 20.13 4.47
C ASN A 65 -4.95 18.97 3.48
N LYS A 66 -3.80 18.28 3.41
CA LYS A 66 -3.57 17.16 2.49
C LYS A 66 -2.71 16.11 3.15
N LEU A 67 -2.98 14.85 2.76
CA LEU A 67 -2.21 13.69 3.17
C LEU A 67 -1.83 12.90 1.91
N ALA A 68 -0.55 12.66 1.69
CA ALA A 68 -0.04 11.79 0.66
C ALA A 68 0.28 10.42 1.26
N ILE A 69 0.09 9.35 0.49
CA ILE A 69 0.38 7.98 0.91
C ILE A 69 1.42 7.37 -0.03
N SER A 70 2.43 6.74 0.56
CA SER A 70 3.44 5.92 -0.12
C SER A 70 3.40 4.51 0.45
N GLY A 71 3.60 3.52 -0.40
CA GLY A 71 3.68 2.11 -0.02
C GLY A 71 4.78 1.39 -0.78
N THR A 72 5.02 0.12 -0.43
CA THR A 72 5.99 -0.71 -1.13
C THR A 72 5.53 -0.95 -2.57
N SER A 73 6.39 -0.56 -3.53
CA SER A 73 6.14 -0.80 -4.95
C SER A 73 6.03 -2.30 -5.25
N GLY A 74 5.06 -2.70 -6.05
CA GLY A 74 4.92 -4.09 -6.48
C GLY A 74 4.32 -5.06 -5.44
N THR A 75 3.95 -4.62 -4.24
CA THR A 75 3.11 -5.40 -3.31
C THR A 75 1.66 -5.32 -3.76
N LEU A 76 1.04 -6.47 -4.02
CA LEU A 76 -0.31 -6.56 -4.58
C LEU A 76 -1.25 -7.34 -3.64
N THR A 77 -2.46 -6.82 -3.44
CA THR A 77 -3.53 -7.49 -2.70
C THR A 77 -4.79 -7.65 -3.54
N ALA A 78 -5.60 -8.64 -3.19
CA ALA A 78 -6.94 -8.84 -3.74
C ALA A 78 -7.99 -8.55 -2.66
N SER A 79 -9.04 -7.83 -3.05
CA SER A 79 -10.21 -7.60 -2.21
C SER A 79 -11.50 -7.91 -2.96
N ASN A 80 -12.59 -8.11 -2.21
CA ASN A 80 -13.92 -8.13 -2.79
C ASN A 80 -14.34 -6.72 -3.27
N LEU A 81 -15.51 -6.60 -3.87
CA LEU A 81 -16.01 -5.33 -4.39
C LEU A 81 -16.34 -4.31 -3.28
N GLN A 82 -16.42 -4.74 -2.02
CA GLN A 82 -16.60 -3.89 -0.84
C GLN A 82 -15.25 -3.41 -0.26
N GLY A 83 -14.12 -3.86 -0.82
CA GLY A 83 -12.78 -3.48 -0.36
C GLY A 83 -12.21 -4.38 0.74
N GLU A 84 -12.93 -5.42 1.17
CA GLU A 84 -12.44 -6.36 2.18
C GLU A 84 -11.38 -7.29 1.60
N PRO A 85 -10.21 -7.47 2.26
CA PRO A 85 -9.14 -8.31 1.73
C PRO A 85 -9.56 -9.78 1.72
N LEU A 86 -9.29 -10.47 0.60
CA LEU A 86 -9.61 -11.90 0.43
C LEU A 86 -8.53 -12.82 1.00
N GLY A 87 -7.41 -12.26 1.46
CA GLY A 87 -6.32 -13.01 2.07
C GLY A 87 -5.04 -12.18 2.14
N GLU A 88 -3.91 -12.88 2.26
CA GLU A 88 -2.61 -12.22 2.32
C GLU A 88 -2.25 -11.56 0.98
N ALA A 89 -1.63 -10.40 1.07
CA ALA A 89 -1.00 -9.73 -0.06
C ALA A 89 0.24 -10.51 -0.54
N ILE A 90 0.57 -10.36 -1.81
CA ILE A 90 1.81 -10.86 -2.38
C ILE A 90 2.85 -9.73 -2.35
N PRO A 91 3.93 -9.87 -1.54
CA PRO A 91 4.96 -8.86 -1.42
C PRO A 91 5.73 -8.63 -2.73
N TYR A 92 6.39 -7.48 -2.81
CA TYR A 92 7.19 -7.08 -3.97
C TYR A 92 8.30 -8.08 -4.32
N ASP A 93 8.90 -8.72 -3.32
CA ASP A 93 10.00 -9.67 -3.41
C ASP A 93 9.56 -11.14 -3.54
N GLN A 94 8.27 -11.42 -3.58
CA GLN A 94 7.75 -12.77 -3.79
C GLN A 94 7.61 -13.08 -5.28
N ALA A 95 8.27 -14.14 -5.73
CA ALA A 95 8.17 -14.65 -7.10
C ALA A 95 6.85 -15.41 -7.31
N CYS A 96 6.23 -15.22 -8.47
CA CYS A 96 5.04 -15.94 -8.97
C CYS A 96 5.39 -16.55 -10.35
N ASN A 97 5.76 -17.83 -10.35
CA ASN A 97 6.25 -18.51 -11.56
C ASN A 97 5.16 -19.25 -12.34
N GLU A 98 3.93 -19.29 -11.82
CA GLU A 98 2.82 -20.11 -12.31
C GLU A 98 2.47 -19.78 -13.76
N HIS A 99 2.61 -18.54 -14.18
CA HIS A 99 2.23 -18.04 -15.50
C HIS A 99 3.41 -17.61 -16.39
N LYS A 100 4.61 -18.14 -16.16
CA LYS A 100 5.83 -17.73 -16.88
C LYS A 100 5.67 -17.75 -18.41
N ILE A 101 5.15 -18.87 -18.96
CA ILE A 101 4.96 -19.03 -20.41
C ILE A 101 3.95 -18.01 -20.95
N LEU A 102 2.86 -17.76 -20.22
CA LEU A 102 1.86 -16.77 -20.61
C LEU A 102 2.46 -15.36 -20.58
N LEU A 103 3.22 -15.01 -19.55
CA LEU A 103 3.88 -13.71 -19.46
C LEU A 103 4.84 -13.47 -20.62
N GLU A 104 5.63 -14.48 -21.00
CA GLU A 104 6.53 -14.43 -22.15
C GLU A 104 5.79 -14.20 -23.46
N SER A 105 4.58 -14.76 -23.63
CA SER A 105 3.77 -14.59 -24.82
C SER A 105 3.06 -13.23 -24.93
N LEU A 106 2.66 -12.65 -23.79
CA LEU A 106 1.89 -11.41 -23.74
C LEU A 106 2.75 -10.13 -23.79
N THR A 107 4.03 -10.24 -23.43
CA THR A 107 4.88 -9.08 -23.13
C THR A 107 6.11 -8.98 -24.04
N SER A 108 5.96 -9.21 -25.33
CA SER A 108 7.08 -9.13 -26.28
C SER A 108 7.77 -7.76 -26.23
N GLY A 109 9.06 -7.75 -25.87
CA GLY A 109 9.87 -6.52 -25.75
C GLY A 109 9.86 -5.83 -24.38
N GLU A 110 9.01 -6.25 -23.44
CA GLU A 110 8.86 -5.62 -22.13
C GLU A 110 9.42 -6.51 -21.00
N ASP A 111 10.75 -6.56 -20.88
CA ASP A 111 11.44 -7.49 -19.96
C ASP A 111 11.00 -7.36 -18.49
N HIS A 112 10.69 -6.16 -18.02
CA HIS A 112 10.23 -5.93 -16.65
C HIS A 112 8.86 -6.56 -16.35
N LEU A 113 8.00 -6.80 -17.34
CA LEU A 113 6.72 -7.49 -17.19
C LEU A 113 6.85 -9.01 -17.16
N ARG A 114 7.92 -9.56 -17.76
CA ARG A 114 8.16 -11.02 -17.83
C ARG A 114 8.68 -11.62 -16.54
N THR A 115 9.17 -10.77 -15.64
CA THR A 115 9.72 -11.25 -14.38
C THR A 115 8.64 -11.83 -13.47
N PRO A 116 8.91 -12.94 -12.75
CA PRO A 116 7.97 -13.51 -11.79
C PRO A 116 7.66 -12.57 -10.61
N TYR A 117 8.42 -11.50 -10.46
CA TYR A 117 8.20 -10.46 -9.43
C TYR A 117 7.27 -9.34 -9.90
N SER A 118 6.88 -9.32 -11.18
CA SER A 118 6.02 -8.27 -11.74
C SER A 118 4.64 -8.26 -11.10
N SER A 119 4.00 -7.09 -11.08
CA SER A 119 2.61 -6.97 -10.63
C SER A 119 1.66 -7.79 -11.50
N LEU A 120 1.98 -7.97 -12.79
CA LEU A 120 1.19 -8.81 -13.70
C LEU A 120 1.25 -10.29 -13.28
N ALA A 121 2.43 -10.83 -12.95
CA ALA A 121 2.57 -12.20 -12.45
C ALA A 121 1.74 -12.44 -11.18
N LYS A 122 1.78 -11.47 -10.25
CA LYS A 122 1.00 -11.53 -9.00
C LYS A 122 -0.50 -11.41 -9.25
N ALA A 123 -0.91 -10.55 -10.20
CA ALA A 123 -2.31 -10.39 -10.58
C ALA A 123 -2.90 -11.69 -11.13
N LEU A 124 -2.21 -12.35 -12.04
CA LEU A 124 -2.62 -13.64 -12.59
C LEU A 124 -2.79 -14.70 -11.49
N LYS A 125 -1.82 -14.80 -10.57
CA LYS A 125 -1.91 -15.71 -9.42
C LYS A 125 -3.12 -15.42 -8.52
N LEU A 126 -3.43 -14.14 -8.26
CA LEU A 126 -4.59 -13.77 -7.44
C LEU A 126 -5.90 -14.05 -8.18
N ILE A 127 -5.95 -13.84 -9.49
CA ILE A 127 -7.13 -14.18 -10.32
C ILE A 127 -7.38 -15.70 -10.34
N ASP A 128 -6.34 -16.51 -10.46
CA ASP A 128 -6.49 -17.98 -10.37
C ASP A 128 -7.06 -18.41 -9.02
N LYS A 129 -6.64 -17.74 -7.96
CA LYS A 129 -7.05 -18.10 -6.60
C LYS A 129 -8.46 -17.64 -6.25
N TYR A 130 -8.86 -16.46 -6.70
CA TYR A 130 -10.09 -15.79 -6.24
C TYR A 130 -11.10 -15.52 -7.36
N GLY A 131 -10.76 -15.83 -8.62
CA GLY A 131 -11.60 -15.52 -9.77
C GLY A 131 -11.44 -14.08 -10.25
N THR A 132 -12.26 -13.69 -11.23
CA THR A 132 -12.17 -12.38 -11.89
C THR A 132 -13.05 -11.30 -11.24
N ASN A 133 -13.92 -11.66 -10.31
CA ASN A 133 -14.80 -10.71 -9.62
C ASN A 133 -14.14 -10.15 -8.36
N ILE A 134 -12.94 -9.59 -8.52
CA ILE A 134 -12.11 -9.04 -7.44
C ILE A 134 -11.54 -7.68 -7.84
N LEU A 135 -11.11 -6.92 -6.85
CA LEU A 135 -10.32 -5.72 -7.04
C LEU A 135 -8.87 -6.03 -6.72
N LEU A 136 -7.97 -5.74 -7.66
CA LEU A 136 -6.53 -5.85 -7.49
C LEU A 136 -5.97 -4.46 -7.24
N ARG A 137 -5.25 -4.29 -6.11
CA ARG A 137 -4.71 -2.99 -5.71
C ARG A 137 -3.30 -3.13 -5.17
N HIS A 138 -2.45 -2.16 -5.46
CA HIS A 138 -1.19 -1.99 -4.74
C HIS A 138 -1.46 -1.54 -3.30
N GLN A 139 -0.46 -1.68 -2.44
CA GLN A 139 -0.58 -1.35 -1.02
C GLN A 139 -1.10 0.08 -0.79
N SER A 140 -0.52 1.08 -1.43
CA SER A 140 -0.95 2.48 -1.31
C SER A 140 -2.39 2.68 -1.80
N ASP A 141 -2.73 2.07 -2.94
CA ASP A 141 -4.06 2.23 -3.54
C ASP A 141 -5.16 1.59 -2.68
N TRP A 142 -4.84 0.44 -2.06
CA TRP A 142 -5.80 -0.22 -1.16
C TRP A 142 -6.04 0.57 0.13
N ILE A 143 -5.01 1.27 0.64
CA ILE A 143 -5.13 2.12 1.84
C ILE A 143 -5.95 3.38 1.55
N THR A 144 -5.90 3.89 0.32
CA THR A 144 -6.64 5.10 -0.07
C THR A 144 -8.09 4.85 -0.46
N GLY A 145 -8.51 3.60 -0.68
CA GLY A 145 -9.86 3.21 -1.09
C GLY A 145 -9.94 2.93 -2.56
#